data_2c4981aebdabe7d4e9ac5404ec5c38c6
#
_entry.id   2c4981aebdabe7d4e9ac5404ec5c38c6
#
_cell.length_a   1.000
_cell.length_b   1.000
_cell.length_c   1.000
_cell.angle_alpha   90.00
_cell.angle_beta   90.00
_cell.angle_gamma   90.00
#
_symmetry.space_group_name_H-M   'P 1'
#
loop_
_entity.id
_entity.type
_entity.pdbx_description
1 polymer ?
#
loop_
_entity_poly.entity_id
_entity_poly.type
_entity_poly.pdbx_seq_one_letter_code
_entity_poly.pdbx_strand_id
1 'polypeptide(L)'
;MATNRPSCGGAEFARERNIPLGELSLKQFASEEERDAAMRDFFQSHGVELVVDAGYDRIHTRPLLDAFQGRIVNVHPSLLPEFGGGMDAVEQALRSGVAKTGATVHLVTEDLDAGPILAQESVPVLKDDSVETLRRRIHEAEYRILPAAIRLLEARLAGRGVPANSSRRLRIRGV
;
A
#
# COMPACT_ATOMS: atom_id res chain seq x y z
N MET A 1 -2.59 -12.32 -8.15
CA MET A 1 -1.59 -11.26 -7.85
C MET A 1 -1.12 -10.63 -9.16
N ALA A 2 -0.76 -9.35 -9.18
CA ALA A 2 -0.10 -8.72 -10.33
C ALA A 2 1.27 -8.16 -9.92
N THR A 3 2.23 -8.12 -10.84
CA THR A 3 3.56 -7.55 -10.61
C THR A 3 4.15 -6.97 -11.90
N ASN A 4 4.91 -5.88 -11.75
CA ASN A 4 5.76 -5.32 -12.81
C ASN A 4 7.20 -5.91 -12.77
N ARG A 5 7.50 -6.74 -11.75
CA ARG A 5 8.81 -7.36 -11.52
C ARG A 5 8.67 -8.88 -11.36
N PRO A 6 8.73 -9.65 -12.47
CA PRO A 6 8.51 -11.10 -12.45
C PRO A 6 9.45 -11.90 -11.54
N SER A 7 10.62 -11.35 -11.20
CA SER A 7 11.62 -11.97 -10.31
C SER A 7 11.50 -11.53 -8.84
N CYS A 8 10.45 -10.79 -8.44
CA CYS A 8 10.27 -10.41 -7.04
C CYS A 8 9.78 -11.59 -6.18
N GLY A 9 10.07 -11.55 -4.88
CA GLY A 9 9.65 -12.60 -3.93
C GLY A 9 8.14 -12.82 -3.89
N GLY A 10 7.33 -11.77 -4.13
CA GLY A 10 5.88 -11.90 -4.25
C GLY A 10 5.45 -12.75 -5.44
N ALA A 11 6.14 -12.62 -6.59
CA ALA A 11 5.87 -13.46 -7.77
C ALA A 11 6.26 -14.93 -7.52
N GLU A 12 7.38 -15.17 -6.87
CA GLU A 12 7.80 -16.51 -6.45
C GLU A 12 6.77 -17.14 -5.50
N PHE A 13 6.38 -16.41 -4.47
CA PHE A 13 5.33 -16.82 -3.54
C PHE A 13 4.01 -17.17 -4.24
N ALA A 14 3.59 -16.38 -5.24
CA ALA A 14 2.37 -16.65 -5.99
C ALA A 14 2.47 -17.94 -6.80
N ARG A 15 3.61 -18.17 -7.48
CA ARG A 15 3.85 -19.38 -8.26
C ARG A 15 3.84 -20.64 -7.40
N GLU A 16 4.57 -20.62 -6.25
CA GLU A 16 4.63 -21.73 -5.30
C GLU A 16 3.26 -22.13 -4.76
N ARG A 17 2.32 -21.19 -4.67
CA ARG A 17 0.98 -21.40 -4.11
C ARG A 17 -0.13 -21.46 -5.16
N ASN A 18 0.24 -21.54 -6.45
CA ASN A 18 -0.71 -21.55 -7.57
C ASN A 18 -1.72 -20.38 -7.53
N ILE A 19 -1.28 -19.21 -7.03
CA ILE A 19 -2.07 -17.98 -7.07
C ILE A 19 -1.95 -17.41 -8.49
N PRO A 20 -3.08 -17.10 -9.18
CA PRO A 20 -3.03 -16.46 -10.49
C PRO A 20 -2.10 -15.24 -10.49
N LEU A 21 -1.16 -15.21 -11.43
CA LEU A 21 -0.12 -14.19 -11.51
C LEU A 21 -0.15 -13.47 -12.86
N GLY A 22 -0.45 -12.17 -12.83
CA GLY A 22 -0.31 -11.26 -13.97
C GLY A 22 1.07 -10.61 -13.96
N GLU A 23 1.90 -10.88 -14.96
CA GLU A 23 3.21 -10.25 -15.14
C GLU A 23 3.04 -9.06 -16.10
N LEU A 24 2.88 -7.86 -15.54
CA LEU A 24 2.47 -6.65 -16.27
C LEU A 24 3.61 -5.61 -16.25
N SER A 25 4.74 -5.95 -16.87
CA SER A 25 5.85 -5.02 -17.03
C SER A 25 5.50 -3.93 -18.03
N LEU A 26 5.81 -2.66 -17.73
CA LEU A 26 5.54 -1.53 -18.63
C LEU A 26 6.17 -1.70 -20.02
N LYS A 27 7.24 -2.49 -20.13
CA LYS A 27 7.88 -2.79 -21.43
C LYS A 27 6.97 -3.54 -22.41
N GLN A 28 5.87 -4.12 -21.95
CA GLN A 28 4.91 -4.87 -22.75
C GLN A 28 3.75 -4.00 -23.26
N PHE A 29 3.68 -2.73 -22.84
CA PHE A 29 2.58 -1.81 -23.13
C PHE A 29 3.12 -0.51 -23.71
N ALA A 30 2.31 0.19 -24.50
CA ALA A 30 2.68 1.48 -25.06
C ALA A 30 2.58 2.62 -24.04
N SER A 31 1.76 2.47 -22.99
CA SER A 31 1.59 3.46 -21.93
C SER A 31 1.27 2.82 -20.56
N GLU A 32 1.29 3.63 -19.52
CA GLU A 32 0.85 3.22 -18.18
C GLU A 32 -0.66 2.96 -18.13
N GLU A 33 -1.45 3.70 -18.90
CA GLU A 33 -2.88 3.49 -19.03
C GLU A 33 -3.20 2.12 -19.63
N GLU A 34 -2.49 1.72 -20.68
CA GLU A 34 -2.66 0.37 -21.28
C GLU A 34 -2.29 -0.73 -20.29
N ARG A 35 -1.19 -0.56 -19.55
CA ARG A 35 -0.81 -1.51 -18.49
C ARG A 35 -1.89 -1.61 -17.41
N ASP A 36 -2.41 -0.48 -16.96
CA ASP A 36 -3.42 -0.46 -15.89
C ASP A 36 -4.78 -0.97 -16.39
N ALA A 37 -5.11 -0.76 -17.66
CA ALA A 37 -6.26 -1.40 -18.28
C ALA A 37 -6.11 -2.93 -18.29
N ALA A 38 -4.95 -3.45 -18.67
CA ALA A 38 -4.68 -4.88 -18.61
C ALA A 38 -4.70 -5.43 -17.17
N MET A 39 -4.20 -4.66 -16.20
CA MET A 39 -4.25 -5.00 -14.76
C MET A 39 -5.69 -5.05 -14.25
N ARG A 40 -6.51 -4.08 -14.61
CA ARG A 40 -7.95 -4.07 -14.33
C ARG A 40 -8.63 -5.32 -14.87
N ASP A 41 -8.41 -5.65 -16.13
CA ASP A 41 -9.04 -6.79 -16.79
C ASP A 41 -8.61 -8.10 -16.15
N PHE A 42 -7.32 -8.22 -15.82
CA PHE A 42 -6.80 -9.35 -15.05
C PHE A 42 -7.46 -9.49 -13.68
N PHE A 43 -7.58 -8.42 -12.91
CA PHE A 43 -8.20 -8.47 -11.60
C PHE A 43 -9.71 -8.78 -11.70
N GLN A 44 -10.42 -8.17 -12.63
CA GLN A 44 -11.85 -8.42 -12.81
C GLN A 44 -12.13 -9.86 -13.25
N SER A 45 -11.33 -10.42 -14.16
CA SER A 45 -11.47 -11.83 -14.60
C SER A 45 -11.25 -12.85 -13.47
N HIS A 46 -10.58 -12.45 -12.40
CA HIS A 46 -10.35 -13.27 -11.21
C HIS A 46 -11.25 -12.90 -10.01
N GLY A 47 -12.28 -12.07 -10.23
CA GLY A 47 -13.24 -11.70 -9.19
C GLY A 47 -12.62 -10.88 -8.04
N VAL A 48 -11.56 -10.11 -8.31
CA VAL A 48 -10.93 -9.26 -7.30
C VAL A 48 -11.86 -8.12 -6.93
N GLU A 49 -12.11 -7.94 -5.64
CA GLU A 49 -12.95 -6.87 -5.10
C GLU A 49 -12.12 -5.76 -4.43
N LEU A 50 -10.93 -6.10 -3.91
CA LEU A 50 -10.02 -5.19 -3.22
C LEU A 50 -8.61 -5.38 -3.75
N VAL A 51 -7.92 -4.28 -4.05
CA VAL A 51 -6.51 -4.26 -4.47
C VAL A 51 -5.65 -3.78 -3.31
N VAL A 52 -4.53 -4.44 -3.08
CA VAL A 52 -3.57 -4.09 -2.03
C VAL A 52 -2.21 -3.86 -2.69
N ASP A 53 -1.72 -2.63 -2.62
CA ASP A 53 -0.37 -2.26 -3.01
C ASP A 53 0.58 -2.47 -1.83
N ALA A 54 1.51 -3.39 -1.99
CA ALA A 54 2.55 -3.66 -1.02
C ALA A 54 3.90 -3.70 -1.74
N GLY A 55 4.66 -2.61 -1.63
CA GLY A 55 5.90 -2.44 -2.36
C GLY A 55 5.73 -2.23 -3.87
N TYR A 56 4.57 -1.76 -4.33
CA TYR A 56 4.34 -1.35 -5.70
C TYR A 56 4.91 0.06 -5.91
N ASP A 57 5.74 0.24 -6.94
CA ASP A 57 6.56 1.43 -7.17
C ASP A 57 6.09 2.29 -8.36
N ARG A 58 4.82 2.14 -8.76
CA ARG A 58 4.24 2.88 -9.87
C ARG A 58 2.97 3.60 -9.46
N ILE A 59 2.66 4.68 -10.15
CA ILE A 59 1.40 5.39 -10.00
C ILE A 59 0.33 4.66 -10.83
N HIS A 60 -0.84 4.50 -10.24
CA HIS A 60 -2.01 3.99 -10.96
C HIS A 60 -2.69 5.08 -11.78
N THR A 61 -3.19 4.70 -12.93
CA THR A 61 -3.90 5.57 -13.86
C THR A 61 -5.41 5.32 -13.82
N ARG A 62 -6.18 6.17 -14.49
CA ARG A 62 -7.65 6.13 -14.53
C ARG A 62 -8.25 4.75 -14.77
N PRO A 63 -7.79 3.93 -15.74
CA PRO A 63 -8.38 2.62 -15.99
C PRO A 63 -8.47 1.72 -14.76
N LEU A 64 -7.48 1.76 -13.86
CA LEU A 64 -7.50 0.97 -12.63
C LEU A 64 -8.20 1.71 -11.49
N LEU A 65 -7.91 3.01 -11.32
CA LEU A 65 -8.49 3.83 -10.25
C LEU A 65 -10.01 3.89 -10.33
N ASP A 66 -10.59 4.09 -11.50
CA ASP A 66 -12.04 4.16 -11.69
C ASP A 66 -12.71 2.81 -11.45
N ALA A 67 -12.11 1.71 -11.91
CA ALA A 67 -12.63 0.36 -11.72
C ALA A 67 -12.65 -0.09 -10.25
N PHE A 68 -11.67 0.36 -9.47
CA PHE A 68 -11.51 0.00 -8.06
C PHE A 68 -11.59 1.22 -7.13
N GLN A 69 -12.39 2.23 -7.48
CA GLN A 69 -12.56 3.44 -6.69
C GLN A 69 -12.90 3.12 -5.23
N GLY A 70 -12.11 3.65 -4.28
CA GLY A 70 -12.25 3.39 -2.84
C GLY A 70 -11.94 1.94 -2.42
N ARG A 71 -11.34 1.13 -3.30
CA ARG A 71 -11.01 -0.28 -3.09
C ARG A 71 -9.55 -0.62 -3.43
N ILE A 72 -8.69 0.39 -3.52
CA ILE A 72 -7.23 0.21 -3.61
C ILE A 72 -6.63 0.77 -2.34
N VAL A 73 -5.85 -0.02 -1.62
CA VAL A 73 -5.10 0.42 -0.44
C VAL A 73 -3.61 0.32 -0.70
N ASN A 74 -2.86 1.28 -0.20
CA ASN A 74 -1.41 1.26 -0.19
C ASN A 74 -0.88 1.29 1.25
N VAL A 75 0.26 0.66 1.49
CA VAL A 75 1.03 0.83 2.71
C VAL A 75 2.29 1.63 2.41
N HIS A 76 2.44 2.77 3.08
CA HIS A 76 3.55 3.71 2.90
C HIS A 76 4.44 3.75 4.16
N PRO A 77 5.78 3.68 4.01
CA PRO A 77 6.70 3.53 5.14
C PRO A 77 7.01 4.87 5.84
N SER A 78 6.00 5.70 6.08
CA SER A 78 6.11 6.92 6.88
C SER A 78 4.79 7.26 7.60
N LEU A 79 4.81 8.29 8.44
CA LEU A 79 3.61 8.92 9.00
C LEU A 79 3.09 9.99 8.04
N LEU A 80 2.31 9.61 7.02
CA LEU A 80 1.75 10.57 6.08
C LEU A 80 1.02 11.72 6.79
N PRO A 81 1.13 12.97 6.31
CA PRO A 81 1.75 13.38 5.04
C PRO A 81 3.28 13.51 5.05
N GLU A 82 3.95 13.27 6.17
CA GLU A 82 5.40 13.38 6.28
C GLU A 82 6.07 12.32 5.38
N PHE A 83 7.05 12.76 4.59
CA PHE A 83 7.83 11.91 3.67
C PHE A 83 6.98 11.15 2.64
N GLY A 84 5.81 11.68 2.26
CA GLY A 84 5.01 11.20 1.14
C GLY A 84 5.58 11.60 -0.20
N GLY A 85 5.06 11.01 -1.28
CA GLY A 85 5.39 11.37 -2.67
C GLY A 85 6.70 10.78 -3.20
N GLY A 86 7.31 9.82 -2.52
CA GLY A 86 8.58 9.24 -2.94
C GLY A 86 8.84 7.83 -2.42
N MET A 87 9.89 7.21 -2.96
CA MET A 87 10.30 5.83 -2.61
C MET A 87 11.35 5.77 -1.50
N ASP A 88 11.87 6.90 -1.05
CA ASP A 88 12.98 7.03 -0.11
C ASP A 88 12.56 7.58 1.27
N ALA A 89 11.29 7.35 1.67
CA ALA A 89 10.73 7.86 2.92
C ALA A 89 11.56 7.49 4.17
N VAL A 90 12.10 6.28 4.22
CA VAL A 90 12.94 5.81 5.34
C VAL A 90 14.26 6.59 5.39
N GLU A 91 14.91 6.77 4.25
CA GLU A 91 16.13 7.55 4.09
C GLU A 91 15.90 9.02 4.43
N GLN A 92 14.77 9.57 4.03
CA GLN A 92 14.38 10.96 4.35
C GLN A 92 14.17 11.14 5.86
N ALA A 93 13.47 10.20 6.52
CA ALA A 93 13.27 10.24 7.97
C ALA A 93 14.59 10.23 8.74
N LEU A 94 15.56 9.39 8.34
CA LEU A 94 16.90 9.36 8.94
C LEU A 94 17.65 10.68 8.73
N ARG A 95 17.67 11.18 7.49
CA ARG A 95 18.38 12.43 7.15
C ARG A 95 17.81 13.66 7.84
N SER A 96 16.49 13.68 8.07
CA SER A 96 15.82 14.81 8.73
C SER A 96 15.99 14.84 10.24
N GLY A 97 16.51 13.77 10.84
CA GLY A 97 16.73 13.71 12.30
C GLY A 97 15.45 13.72 13.14
N VAL A 98 14.31 13.33 12.57
CA VAL A 98 13.05 13.24 13.32
C VAL A 98 13.14 12.16 14.40
N ALA A 99 12.50 12.40 15.55
CA ALA A 99 12.49 11.42 16.64
C ALA A 99 11.63 10.18 16.38
N LYS A 100 10.70 10.29 15.44
CA LYS A 100 9.78 9.20 15.05
C LYS A 100 9.38 9.28 13.59
N THR A 101 9.10 8.15 13.00
CA THR A 101 8.42 7.95 11.72
C THR A 101 7.37 6.86 11.90
N GLY A 102 7.03 6.09 10.87
CA GLY A 102 6.08 5.00 11.03
C GLY A 102 5.63 4.37 9.73
N ALA A 103 4.44 3.81 9.77
CA ALA A 103 3.76 3.27 8.61
C ALA A 103 2.34 3.83 8.52
N THR A 104 1.86 4.03 7.30
CA THR A 104 0.50 4.49 7.00
C THR A 104 -0.15 3.55 5.99
N VAL A 105 -1.36 3.08 6.28
CA VAL A 105 -2.25 2.46 5.29
C VAL A 105 -3.30 3.48 4.91
N HIS A 106 -3.42 3.74 3.61
CA HIS A 106 -4.37 4.71 3.07
C HIS A 106 -5.05 4.19 1.80
N LEU A 107 -6.18 4.80 1.43
CA LEU A 107 -6.80 4.56 0.13
C LEU A 107 -5.97 5.25 -0.96
N VAL A 108 -5.82 4.57 -2.10
CA VAL A 108 -5.16 5.16 -3.27
C VAL A 108 -6.14 6.04 -4.02
N THR A 109 -5.67 7.23 -4.42
CA THR A 109 -6.37 8.23 -5.22
C THR A 109 -5.46 8.69 -6.37
N GLU A 110 -5.90 9.65 -7.17
CA GLU A 110 -5.06 10.25 -8.22
C GLU A 110 -3.86 11.01 -7.65
N ASP A 111 -4.07 11.64 -6.49
CA ASP A 111 -3.00 12.36 -5.80
C ASP A 111 -2.14 11.36 -5.02
N LEU A 112 -0.84 11.35 -5.31
CA LEU A 112 0.12 10.42 -4.71
C LEU A 112 0.17 10.60 -3.19
N ASP A 113 0.01 9.50 -2.46
CA ASP A 113 0.05 9.40 -0.99
C ASP A 113 -0.91 10.35 -0.24
N ALA A 114 -1.90 10.94 -0.92
CA ALA A 114 -2.83 11.93 -0.36
C ALA A 114 -4.22 11.39 -0.03
N GLY A 115 -4.49 10.12 -0.31
CA GLY A 115 -5.79 9.52 -0.05
C GLY A 115 -6.12 9.33 1.43
N PRO A 116 -7.39 9.05 1.75
CA PRO A 116 -7.86 8.87 3.13
C PRO A 116 -7.08 7.82 3.91
N ILE A 117 -6.58 8.19 5.08
CA ILE A 117 -5.82 7.30 5.96
C ILE A 117 -6.78 6.33 6.66
N LEU A 118 -6.50 5.04 6.57
CA LEU A 118 -7.22 3.96 7.24
C LEU A 118 -6.58 3.60 8.59
N ALA A 119 -5.24 3.47 8.62
CA ALA A 119 -4.48 3.15 9.82
C ALA A 119 -3.10 3.80 9.78
N GLN A 120 -2.57 4.13 10.94
CA GLN A 120 -1.19 4.62 11.12
C GLN A 120 -0.60 4.07 12.41
N GLU A 121 0.69 3.71 12.35
CA GLU A 121 1.46 3.34 13.53
C GLU A 121 2.81 4.04 13.53
N SER A 122 3.16 4.66 14.66
CA SER A 122 4.45 5.34 14.80
C SER A 122 5.53 4.41 15.32
N VAL A 123 6.75 4.56 14.82
CA VAL A 123 7.94 3.89 15.30
C VAL A 123 9.01 4.92 15.67
N PRO A 124 9.84 4.68 16.70
CA PRO A 124 10.93 5.59 17.04
C PRO A 124 12.04 5.50 15.97
N VAL A 125 12.71 6.62 15.70
CA VAL A 125 13.99 6.67 15.00
C VAL A 125 15.08 6.75 16.07
N LEU A 126 15.94 5.73 16.12
CA LEU A 126 17.00 5.63 17.12
C LEU A 126 18.27 6.29 16.59
N LYS A 127 19.13 6.76 17.54
CA LYS A 127 20.35 7.49 17.19
C LYS A 127 21.31 6.69 16.31
N ASP A 128 21.34 5.37 16.50
CA ASP A 128 22.24 4.46 15.80
C ASP A 128 21.55 3.66 14.68
N ASP A 129 20.37 4.11 14.24
CA ASP A 129 19.65 3.45 13.15
C ASP A 129 20.41 3.60 11.81
N SER A 130 20.52 2.48 11.12
CA SER A 130 20.74 2.45 9.69
C SER A 130 19.40 2.44 8.94
N VAL A 131 19.43 2.67 7.63
CA VAL A 131 18.24 2.50 6.77
C VAL A 131 17.63 1.11 6.94
N GLU A 132 18.46 0.08 7.05
CA GLU A 132 18.00 -1.30 7.20
C GLU A 132 17.33 -1.55 8.55
N THR A 133 17.90 -1.07 9.67
CA THR A 133 17.32 -1.27 11.00
C THR A 133 16.01 -0.52 11.17
N LEU A 134 15.93 0.71 10.67
CA LEU A 134 14.71 1.48 10.68
C LEU A 134 13.65 0.87 9.76
N ARG A 135 14.01 0.45 8.55
CA ARG A 135 13.09 -0.19 7.59
C ARG A 135 12.49 -1.47 8.19
N ARG A 136 13.30 -2.32 8.83
CA ARG A 136 12.80 -3.52 9.50
C ARG A 136 11.75 -3.19 10.57
N ARG A 137 11.99 -2.16 11.39
CA ARG A 137 11.05 -1.71 12.43
C ARG A 137 9.76 -1.16 11.82
N ILE A 138 9.85 -0.45 10.70
CA ILE A 138 8.68 0.04 9.95
C ILE A 138 7.90 -1.15 9.38
N HIS A 139 8.55 -2.13 8.76
CA HIS A 139 7.89 -3.35 8.25
C HIS A 139 7.12 -4.10 9.34
N GLU A 140 7.65 -4.18 10.56
CA GLU A 140 6.91 -4.78 11.69
C GLU A 140 5.61 -4.02 11.99
N ALA A 141 5.62 -2.69 11.88
CA ALA A 141 4.40 -1.89 12.01
C ALA A 141 3.44 -2.13 10.83
N GLU A 142 3.94 -2.16 9.60
CA GLU A 142 3.15 -2.48 8.39
C GLU A 142 2.43 -3.83 8.52
N TYR A 143 3.13 -4.87 8.98
CA TYR A 143 2.55 -6.21 9.17
C TYR A 143 1.42 -6.24 10.20
N ARG A 144 1.41 -5.32 11.16
CA ARG A 144 0.31 -5.18 12.11
C ARG A 144 -0.87 -4.39 11.55
N ILE A 145 -0.59 -3.23 10.93
CA ILE A 145 -1.66 -2.30 10.54
C ILE A 145 -2.33 -2.67 9.21
N LEU A 146 -1.61 -3.27 8.25
CA LEU A 146 -2.17 -3.58 6.93
C LEU A 146 -3.32 -4.59 7.01
N PRO A 147 -3.19 -5.75 7.69
CA PRO A 147 -4.32 -6.67 7.84
C PRO A 147 -5.50 -6.06 8.62
N ALA A 148 -5.23 -5.18 9.58
CA ALA A 148 -6.28 -4.49 10.32
C ALA A 148 -7.06 -3.50 9.45
N ALA A 149 -6.35 -2.74 8.60
CA ALA A 149 -6.94 -1.81 7.65
C ALA A 149 -7.78 -2.53 6.58
N ILE A 150 -7.29 -3.67 6.07
CA ILE A 150 -8.02 -4.51 5.11
C ILE A 150 -9.35 -4.97 5.72
N ARG A 151 -9.34 -5.56 6.92
CA ARG A 151 -10.56 -5.98 7.62
C ARG A 151 -11.56 -4.85 7.85
N LEU A 152 -11.05 -3.66 8.18
CA LEU A 152 -11.90 -2.47 8.35
C LEU A 152 -12.58 -2.08 7.02
N LEU A 153 -11.84 -2.12 5.93
CA LEU A 153 -12.36 -1.78 4.61
C LEU A 153 -13.37 -2.83 4.13
N GLU A 154 -13.08 -4.11 4.29
CA GLU A 154 -14.01 -5.21 3.98
C GLU A 154 -15.34 -5.05 4.74
N ALA A 155 -15.29 -4.74 6.05
CA ALA A 155 -16.48 -4.49 6.83
C ALA A 155 -17.31 -3.29 6.32
N ARG A 156 -16.66 -2.23 5.85
CA ARG A 156 -17.31 -1.07 5.24
C ARG A 156 -17.98 -1.44 3.91
N LEU A 157 -17.26 -2.14 3.03
CA LEU A 157 -17.76 -2.57 1.72
C LEU A 157 -18.94 -3.54 1.85
N ALA A 158 -18.91 -4.41 2.86
CA ALA A 158 -20.01 -5.36 3.14
C ALA A 158 -21.23 -4.72 3.81
N GLY A 159 -21.27 -3.40 4.01
CA GLY A 159 -22.38 -2.71 4.67
C GLY A 159 -22.55 -3.06 6.16
N ARG A 160 -21.58 -3.71 6.78
CA ARG A 160 -21.64 -4.13 8.18
C ARG A 160 -21.19 -3.00 9.10
N GLY A 161 -22.13 -2.05 9.35
CA GLY A 161 -22.19 -1.27 10.61
C GLY A 161 -20.99 -0.40 11.01
N VAL A 162 -20.17 0.09 10.06
CA VAL A 162 -19.20 1.16 10.35
C VAL A 162 -19.80 2.46 9.84
N PRO A 163 -20.15 3.44 10.71
CA PRO A 163 -20.74 4.69 10.24
C PRO A 163 -19.81 5.39 9.27
N ALA A 164 -20.37 5.85 8.15
CA ALA A 164 -19.66 6.54 7.05
C ALA A 164 -18.94 7.84 7.50
N ASN A 165 -19.10 8.25 8.74
CA ASN A 165 -18.61 9.52 9.28
C ASN A 165 -17.69 9.34 10.51
N SER A 166 -17.10 8.16 10.72
CA SER A 166 -16.07 8.06 11.75
C SER A 166 -14.71 8.44 11.16
N SER A 167 -14.36 9.71 11.27
CA SER A 167 -12.98 10.23 11.18
C SER A 167 -12.06 9.66 12.29
N ARG A 168 -12.43 8.54 12.89
CA ARG A 168 -11.60 7.82 13.85
C ARG A 168 -10.54 7.04 13.09
N ARG A 169 -9.37 7.66 12.91
CA ARG A 169 -8.12 6.96 12.62
C ARG A 169 -7.99 5.82 13.63
N LEU A 170 -7.79 4.61 13.14
CA LEU A 170 -7.45 3.48 14.00
C LEU A 170 -6.05 3.77 14.60
N ARG A 171 -6.03 4.38 15.79
CA ARG A 171 -4.77 4.50 16.55
C ARG A 171 -4.58 3.18 17.27
N ILE A 172 -3.75 2.32 16.75
CA ILE A 172 -3.24 1.18 17.52
C ILE A 172 -2.24 1.77 18.50
N ARG A 173 -2.66 1.87 19.78
CA ARG A 173 -1.73 2.22 20.86
C ARG A 173 -0.79 1.02 21.00
N GLY A 174 0.50 1.25 20.74
CA GLY A 174 1.54 0.33 21.14
C GLY A 174 1.50 0.14 22.66
N VAL A 175 1.58 -1.11 23.08
CA VAL A 175 1.85 -1.51 24.47
C VAL A 175 3.30 -1.21 24.80
#